data_af283154290820f12bce2cb35d14e885
#
_entry.id   af283154290820f12bce2cb35d14e885
#
_cell.length_a   1.000
_cell.length_b   1.000
_cell.length_c   1.000
_cell.angle_alpha   90.00
_cell.angle_beta   90.00
_cell.angle_gamma   90.00
#
_symmetry.space_group_name_H-M   'P 1'
#
loop_
_entity.id
_entity.type
_entity.pdbx_description
1 polymer ?
#
loop_
_entity_poly.entity_id
_entity_poly.type
_entity_poly.pdbx_seq_one_letter_code
_entity_poly.pdbx_strand_id
1 'polypeptide(L)'
;RDPEMSRGLGDVYKRQVNHHEPDKLQKVRISKLYEFDGLNKVDVKEAGIGSIVAISGIADIHIGDTICAPENPVAIPFQKISEPTISMNFIVNDSPLAGQEGKFVTSRHIRDRLFRELNTDVSLRVEETENADSYKVSGRGELHLSVLIENMRREGYEFAVSKAEVLYHTDEKGKKLEPMELAYVDVPDEFTGAVIDKLSQRKGDLLNMGPISGGYTRLEFNIPSRGLIGYRGEFLTDTKGNGIINTIFNDYAPYKGDIQYLSLIHISEPTRHLRIS
;
A
#
# COMPACT_ATOMS: atom_id res chain seq x y z
N ARG A 1 26.95 -47.25 -10.52
CA ARG A 1 25.64 -47.37 -9.84
C ARG A 1 25.46 -46.08 -9.05
N ASP A 2 24.77 -45.12 -9.65
CA ASP A 2 24.35 -43.89 -8.96
C ASP A 2 23.20 -44.23 -8.04
N PRO A 3 23.33 -43.98 -6.73
CA PRO A 3 22.24 -44.18 -5.79
C PRO A 3 21.26 -42.99 -5.70
N GLU A 4 21.33 -42.04 -6.59
CA GLU A 4 20.58 -40.79 -6.47
C GLU A 4 19.31 -40.68 -7.36
N MET A 5 18.99 -41.71 -8.12
CA MET A 5 17.72 -41.71 -8.82
C MET A 5 16.60 -42.28 -7.94
N SER A 6 15.62 -41.47 -7.70
CA SER A 6 14.32 -41.72 -7.06
C SER A 6 14.27 -41.60 -5.54
N ARG A 7 14.45 -40.42 -5.04
CA ARG A 7 13.80 -40.09 -3.78
C ARG A 7 12.76 -39.07 -4.06
N GLY A 8 11.48 -39.40 -3.81
CA GLY A 8 10.38 -38.49 -4.02
C GLY A 8 10.60 -37.18 -3.29
N LEU A 9 9.91 -36.12 -3.70
CA LEU A 9 9.98 -34.74 -3.15
C LEU A 9 10.00 -34.66 -1.62
N GLY A 10 9.56 -35.71 -0.91
CA GLY A 10 9.57 -35.79 0.53
C GLY A 10 10.95 -35.79 1.21
N ASP A 11 12.03 -36.09 0.48
CA ASP A 11 13.40 -36.15 1.02
C ASP A 11 14.31 -35.02 0.53
N VAL A 12 13.79 -34.08 -0.26
CA VAL A 12 14.60 -32.98 -0.80
C VAL A 12 14.68 -31.85 0.21
N TYR A 13 15.81 -31.78 0.91
CA TYR A 13 16.15 -30.63 1.73
C TYR A 13 16.61 -29.50 0.82
N LYS A 14 16.05 -28.31 1.02
CA LYS A 14 16.45 -27.07 0.37
C LYS A 14 16.97 -26.10 1.42
N ARG A 15 17.72 -25.09 1.01
CA ARG A 15 18.09 -23.96 1.85
C ARG A 15 17.29 -22.76 1.46
N GLN A 16 16.70 -22.11 2.46
CA GLN A 16 16.07 -20.80 2.33
C GLN A 16 17.09 -19.74 2.69
N VAL A 17 17.24 -18.74 1.83
CA VAL A 17 18.03 -17.55 2.11
C VAL A 17 17.04 -16.42 2.37
N ASN A 18 17.02 -15.90 3.59
CA ASN A 18 16.16 -14.79 3.95
C ASN A 18 16.79 -13.49 3.45
N HIS A 19 16.03 -12.69 2.73
CA HIS A 19 16.50 -11.41 2.19
C HIS A 19 16.81 -10.38 3.28
N HIS A 20 16.11 -10.44 4.41
CA HIS A 20 16.34 -9.53 5.55
C HIS A 20 17.54 -9.94 6.41
N GLU A 21 17.88 -11.24 6.40
CA GLU A 21 18.99 -11.81 7.14
C GLU A 21 19.77 -12.80 6.23
N PRO A 22 20.55 -12.30 5.26
CA PRO A 22 21.20 -13.14 4.23
C PRO A 22 22.18 -14.16 4.81
N ASP A 23 22.69 -13.94 6.01
CA ASP A 23 23.59 -14.85 6.69
C ASP A 23 22.86 -16.01 7.39
N LYS A 24 21.53 -15.95 7.50
CA LYS A 24 20.71 -16.96 8.18
C LYS A 24 20.16 -17.97 7.18
N LEU A 25 20.92 -19.02 6.96
CA LEU A 25 20.51 -20.12 6.10
C LEU A 25 19.65 -21.13 6.90
N GLN A 26 18.41 -21.32 6.47
CA GLN A 26 17.53 -22.33 7.05
C GLN A 26 17.42 -23.56 6.14
N LYS A 27 17.49 -24.76 6.73
CA LYS A 27 17.15 -25.99 6.00
C LYS A 27 15.64 -26.16 6.00
N VAL A 28 15.04 -26.20 4.82
CA VAL A 28 13.62 -26.38 4.64
C VAL A 28 13.32 -27.67 3.88
N ARG A 29 12.20 -28.29 4.18
CA ARG A 29 11.74 -29.51 3.50
C ARG A 29 10.48 -29.18 2.71
N ILE A 30 10.53 -29.42 1.40
CA ILE A 30 9.37 -29.29 0.53
C ILE A 30 8.57 -30.59 0.63
N SER A 31 7.33 -30.48 1.06
CA SER A 31 6.42 -31.62 1.18
C SER A 31 5.69 -31.92 -0.13
N LYS A 32 5.23 -30.87 -0.83
CA LYS A 32 4.54 -30.99 -2.12
C LYS A 32 4.87 -29.83 -3.03
N LEU A 33 4.88 -30.11 -4.31
CA LEU A 33 5.08 -29.15 -5.39
C LEU A 33 3.86 -29.19 -6.30
N TYR A 34 3.30 -28.04 -6.61
CA TYR A 34 2.17 -27.90 -7.51
C TYR A 34 2.51 -26.91 -8.63
N GLU A 35 2.06 -27.22 -9.81
CA GLU A 35 2.07 -26.34 -10.97
C GLU A 35 0.64 -25.91 -11.30
N PHE A 36 0.48 -24.75 -11.94
CA PHE A 36 -0.84 -24.24 -12.29
C PHE A 36 -1.16 -24.62 -13.73
N ASP A 37 -2.23 -25.42 -13.90
CA ASP A 37 -2.83 -25.69 -15.20
C ASP A 37 -4.18 -24.94 -15.29
N GLY A 38 -4.15 -23.76 -15.91
CA GLY A 38 -5.23 -22.80 -15.85
C GLY A 38 -5.49 -22.33 -14.42
N LEU A 39 -6.68 -22.61 -13.89
CA LEU A 39 -7.07 -22.28 -12.51
C LEU A 39 -6.83 -23.40 -11.49
N ASN A 40 -6.44 -24.58 -11.97
CA ASN A 40 -6.27 -25.75 -11.12
C ASN A 40 -4.82 -25.91 -10.68
N LYS A 41 -4.64 -26.39 -9.45
CA LYS A 41 -3.32 -26.80 -8.92
C LYS A 41 -3.14 -28.30 -9.16
N VAL A 42 -2.12 -28.65 -9.93
CA VAL A 42 -1.78 -30.05 -10.26
C VAL A 42 -0.53 -30.43 -9.50
N ASP A 43 -0.55 -31.55 -8.82
CA ASP A 43 0.62 -32.09 -8.09
C ASP A 43 1.66 -32.59 -9.12
N VAL A 44 2.88 -32.06 -9.07
CA VAL A 44 3.95 -32.38 -9.99
C VAL A 44 5.21 -32.79 -9.21
N LYS A 45 6.01 -33.65 -9.82
CA LYS A 45 7.30 -34.10 -9.23
C LYS A 45 8.44 -33.15 -9.55
N GLU A 46 8.37 -32.49 -10.68
CA GLU A 46 9.40 -31.59 -11.19
C GLU A 46 8.73 -30.39 -11.86
N ALA A 47 9.38 -29.24 -11.79
CA ALA A 47 8.97 -28.03 -12.47
C ALA A 47 10.16 -27.45 -13.26
N GLY A 48 9.89 -26.93 -14.46
CA GLY A 48 10.89 -26.37 -15.34
C GLY A 48 11.29 -24.93 -14.99
N ILE A 49 12.35 -24.45 -15.63
CA ILE A 49 12.77 -23.06 -15.53
C ILE A 49 11.68 -22.16 -16.11
N GLY A 50 11.26 -21.15 -15.35
CA GLY A 50 10.20 -20.21 -15.73
C GLY A 50 8.79 -20.62 -15.28
N SER A 51 8.61 -21.83 -14.72
CA SER A 51 7.33 -22.24 -14.15
C SER A 51 7.00 -21.48 -12.85
N ILE A 52 5.72 -21.09 -12.71
CA ILE A 52 5.18 -20.56 -11.46
C ILE A 52 4.60 -21.73 -10.68
N VAL A 53 5.12 -21.93 -9.48
CA VAL A 53 4.77 -23.11 -8.68
C VAL A 53 4.26 -22.73 -7.29
N ALA A 54 3.40 -23.56 -6.70
CA ALA A 54 3.05 -23.50 -5.30
C ALA A 54 3.76 -24.61 -4.54
N ILE A 55 4.35 -24.28 -3.38
CA ILE A 55 5.15 -25.17 -2.58
C ILE A 55 4.50 -25.30 -1.19
N SER A 56 4.52 -26.47 -0.62
CA SER A 56 4.10 -26.69 0.78
C SER A 56 5.22 -27.32 1.62
N GLY A 57 5.12 -27.13 2.95
CA GLY A 57 6.06 -27.70 3.92
C GLY A 57 7.07 -26.70 4.48
N ILE A 58 6.99 -25.42 4.14
CA ILE A 58 7.82 -24.35 4.68
C ILE A 58 6.93 -23.48 5.56
N ALA A 59 7.27 -23.35 6.85
CA ALA A 59 6.47 -22.62 7.82
C ALA A 59 6.76 -21.11 7.78
N ASP A 60 8.04 -20.73 7.74
CA ASP A 60 8.50 -19.34 7.85
C ASP A 60 9.13 -18.91 6.53
N ILE A 61 8.31 -18.58 5.55
CA ILE A 61 8.75 -18.03 4.27
C ILE A 61 8.20 -16.63 4.09
N HIS A 62 9.06 -15.72 3.66
CA HIS A 62 8.72 -14.34 3.38
C HIS A 62 8.86 -14.04 1.89
N ILE A 63 8.15 -13.04 1.43
CA ILE A 63 8.26 -12.56 0.05
C ILE A 63 9.67 -12.00 -0.16
N GLY A 64 10.34 -12.45 -1.23
CA GLY A 64 11.74 -12.14 -1.51
C GLY A 64 12.73 -13.21 -1.08
N ASP A 65 12.30 -14.20 -0.29
CA ASP A 65 13.17 -15.32 0.09
C ASP A 65 13.49 -16.21 -1.12
N THR A 66 14.73 -16.67 -1.17
CA THR A 66 15.19 -17.58 -2.21
C THR A 66 15.32 -18.99 -1.68
N ILE A 67 14.71 -19.95 -2.37
CA ILE A 67 14.86 -21.37 -2.08
C ILE A 67 15.88 -21.95 -3.05
N CYS A 68 17.00 -22.46 -2.54
CA CYS A 68 18.11 -22.93 -3.34
C CYS A 68 18.55 -24.34 -2.96
N ALA A 69 19.39 -24.96 -3.80
CA ALA A 69 20.01 -26.23 -3.49
C ALA A 69 20.95 -26.10 -2.28
N PRO A 70 21.05 -27.13 -1.42
CA PRO A 70 21.91 -27.06 -0.23
C PRO A 70 23.39 -26.84 -0.53
N GLU A 71 23.83 -27.24 -1.72
CA GLU A 71 25.22 -27.21 -2.17
C GLU A 71 25.63 -25.81 -2.65
N ASN A 72 24.69 -25.03 -3.17
CA ASN A 72 24.97 -23.70 -3.70
C ASN A 72 23.90 -22.69 -3.24
N PRO A 73 24.02 -22.16 -2.01
CA PRO A 73 23.08 -21.22 -1.44
C PRO A 73 23.34 -19.80 -1.99
N VAL A 74 22.81 -19.49 -3.16
CA VAL A 74 22.90 -18.16 -3.77
C VAL A 74 21.54 -17.47 -3.72
N ALA A 75 21.49 -16.32 -3.04
CA ALA A 75 20.30 -15.48 -3.04
C ALA A 75 20.13 -14.76 -4.38
N ILE A 76 18.93 -14.78 -4.92
CA ILE A 76 18.57 -13.96 -6.09
C ILE A 76 18.38 -12.52 -5.61
N PRO A 77 18.95 -11.51 -6.30
CA PRO A 77 18.73 -10.10 -5.93
C PRO A 77 17.23 -9.78 -5.91
N PHE A 78 16.76 -9.29 -4.76
CA PHE A 78 15.38 -8.89 -4.57
C PHE A 78 15.25 -7.38 -4.76
N GLN A 79 14.27 -6.95 -5.55
CA GLN A 79 13.99 -5.54 -5.72
C GLN A 79 13.25 -5.02 -4.49
N LYS A 80 13.86 -4.05 -3.79
CA LYS A 80 13.27 -3.45 -2.60
C LYS A 80 11.91 -2.83 -2.93
N ILE A 81 10.89 -3.24 -2.19
CA ILE A 81 9.55 -2.68 -2.30
C ILE A 81 9.52 -1.32 -1.60
N SER A 82 8.79 -0.36 -2.17
CA SER A 82 8.64 0.98 -1.62
C SER A 82 8.13 0.95 -0.18
N GLU A 83 8.74 1.75 0.68
CA GLU A 83 8.32 1.90 2.07
C GLU A 83 6.94 2.55 2.16
N PRO A 84 6.17 2.29 3.25
CA PRO A 84 4.92 2.98 3.51
C PRO A 84 5.12 4.49 3.59
N THR A 85 4.19 5.27 3.03
CA THR A 85 4.24 6.74 3.04
C THR A 85 3.15 7.36 3.89
N ILE A 86 2.07 6.63 4.14
CA ILE A 86 0.95 7.10 4.98
C ILE A 86 0.59 6.07 6.03
N SER A 87 0.01 6.52 7.13
CA SER A 87 -0.52 5.68 8.20
C SER A 87 -1.90 6.15 8.65
N MET A 88 -2.69 5.24 9.19
CA MET A 88 -3.92 5.52 9.91
C MET A 88 -4.10 4.52 11.05
N ASN A 89 -4.88 4.91 12.05
CA ASN A 89 -5.21 4.02 13.15
C ASN A 89 -6.50 3.27 12.86
N PHE A 90 -6.47 1.96 13.01
CA PHE A 90 -7.63 1.09 13.02
C PHE A 90 -8.04 0.88 14.46
N ILE A 91 -9.25 1.27 14.83
CA ILE A 91 -9.71 1.40 16.21
C ILE A 91 -10.98 0.56 16.36
N VAL A 92 -11.14 -0.10 17.50
CA VAL A 92 -12.39 -0.78 17.83
C VAL A 92 -13.52 0.25 17.83
N ASN A 93 -14.65 -0.09 17.22
CA ASN A 93 -15.83 0.76 17.25
C ASN A 93 -16.46 0.72 18.66
N ASP A 94 -16.36 1.81 19.38
CA ASP A 94 -16.91 2.00 20.75
C ASP A 94 -18.20 2.84 20.74
N SER A 95 -18.74 3.13 19.55
CA SER A 95 -19.99 3.89 19.43
C SER A 95 -21.20 3.10 19.94
N PRO A 96 -22.31 3.79 20.32
CA PRO A 96 -23.55 3.12 20.72
C PRO A 96 -24.18 2.20 19.65
N LEU A 97 -23.70 2.30 18.41
CA LEU A 97 -24.16 1.50 17.28
C LEU A 97 -23.21 0.33 16.95
N ALA A 98 -22.20 0.09 17.79
CA ALA A 98 -21.22 -0.98 17.58
C ALA A 98 -21.91 -2.36 17.52
N GLY A 99 -21.48 -3.20 16.57
CA GLY A 99 -21.98 -4.58 16.40
C GLY A 99 -23.26 -4.69 15.61
N GLN A 100 -23.74 -3.63 14.98
CA GLN A 100 -24.96 -3.68 14.16
C GLN A 100 -24.68 -4.11 12.71
N GLU A 101 -23.53 -3.76 12.16
CA GLU A 101 -23.20 -4.02 10.77
C GLU A 101 -22.17 -5.15 10.60
N GLY A 102 -21.29 -5.37 11.57
CA GLY A 102 -20.23 -6.36 11.53
C GLY A 102 -20.36 -7.47 12.57
N LYS A 103 -19.83 -8.65 12.23
CA LYS A 103 -19.75 -9.78 13.17
C LYS A 103 -18.48 -9.76 14.01
N PHE A 104 -17.40 -9.18 13.47
CA PHE A 104 -16.07 -9.17 14.07
C PHE A 104 -15.75 -7.76 14.58
N VAL A 105 -16.11 -7.50 15.83
CA VAL A 105 -16.05 -6.16 16.45
C VAL A 105 -14.97 -6.03 17.53
N THR A 106 -14.31 -7.12 17.91
CA THR A 106 -13.33 -7.10 19.00
C THR A 106 -11.92 -6.76 18.53
N SER A 107 -11.13 -6.15 19.40
CA SER A 107 -9.71 -5.85 19.19
C SER A 107 -8.94 -7.08 18.68
N ARG A 108 -9.17 -8.23 19.30
CA ARG A 108 -8.53 -9.49 18.92
C ARG A 108 -8.82 -9.90 17.46
N HIS A 109 -10.08 -9.79 17.02
CA HIS A 109 -10.44 -10.12 15.64
C HIS A 109 -9.74 -9.20 14.64
N ILE A 110 -9.73 -7.89 14.92
CA ILE A 110 -9.09 -6.88 14.08
C ILE A 110 -7.59 -7.16 14.02
N ARG A 111 -6.95 -7.40 15.17
CA ARG A 111 -5.54 -7.75 15.26
C ARG A 111 -5.18 -8.96 14.40
N ASP A 112 -5.86 -10.08 14.65
CA ASP A 112 -5.56 -11.34 13.96
C ASP A 112 -5.74 -11.20 12.44
N ARG A 113 -6.69 -10.39 11.99
CA ARG A 113 -6.90 -10.10 10.57
C ARG A 113 -5.80 -9.22 9.98
N LEU A 114 -5.40 -8.14 10.67
CA LEU A 114 -4.35 -7.25 10.23
C LEU A 114 -2.99 -7.96 10.15
N PHE A 115 -2.64 -8.73 11.18
CA PHE A 115 -1.39 -9.49 11.18
C PHE A 115 -1.36 -10.60 10.13
N ARG A 116 -2.50 -11.19 9.79
CA ARG A 116 -2.61 -12.15 8.69
C ARG A 116 -2.35 -11.49 7.34
N GLU A 117 -2.76 -10.23 7.15
CA GLU A 117 -2.50 -9.47 5.91
C GLU A 117 -1.00 -9.28 5.65
N LEU A 118 -0.19 -9.13 6.70
CA LEU A 118 1.27 -8.99 6.58
C LEU A 118 1.94 -10.17 5.88
N ASN A 119 1.32 -11.35 5.88
CA ASN A 119 1.86 -12.52 5.19
C ASN A 119 1.72 -12.42 3.66
N THR A 120 0.80 -11.59 3.18
CA THR A 120 0.49 -11.43 1.76
C THR A 120 0.90 -10.08 1.21
N ASP A 121 0.91 -9.05 2.05
CA ASP A 121 1.26 -7.68 1.65
C ASP A 121 2.53 -7.20 2.35
N VAL A 122 3.62 -7.19 1.61
CA VAL A 122 4.96 -6.78 2.10
C VAL A 122 5.08 -5.29 2.33
N SER A 123 4.22 -4.51 1.70
CA SER A 123 4.25 -3.04 1.80
C SER A 123 3.41 -2.50 2.95
N LEU A 124 2.66 -3.36 3.61
CA LEU A 124 1.88 -3.02 4.79
C LEU A 124 2.74 -3.16 6.05
N ARG A 125 2.58 -2.24 6.99
CA ARG A 125 3.13 -2.36 8.35
C ARG A 125 2.00 -2.19 9.34
N VAL A 126 1.99 -3.04 10.35
CA VAL A 126 1.02 -3.00 11.45
C VAL A 126 1.79 -2.92 12.75
N GLU A 127 1.52 -1.90 13.54
CA GLU A 127 2.14 -1.66 14.84
C GLU A 127 1.04 -1.56 15.89
N GLU A 128 1.25 -2.21 17.03
CA GLU A 128 0.40 -2.03 18.20
C GLU A 128 0.66 -0.66 18.81
N THR A 129 -0.39 0.06 19.18
CA THR A 129 -0.26 1.36 19.86
C THR A 129 -0.30 1.18 21.38
N GLU A 130 -0.06 2.24 22.13
CA GLU A 130 -0.22 2.23 23.59
C GLU A 130 -1.66 1.88 24.03
N ASN A 131 -2.63 2.15 23.17
CA ASN A 131 -4.01 1.75 23.38
C ASN A 131 -4.25 0.35 22.78
N ALA A 132 -4.62 -0.62 23.62
CA ALA A 132 -4.87 -2.01 23.23
C ALA A 132 -5.99 -2.19 22.19
N ASP A 133 -6.85 -1.20 22.00
CA ASP A 133 -7.95 -1.19 21.05
C ASP A 133 -7.65 -0.44 19.76
N SER A 134 -6.37 -0.09 19.52
CA SER A 134 -5.93 0.67 18.37
C SER A 134 -4.67 0.08 17.74
N TYR A 135 -4.64 -0.01 16.42
CA TYR A 135 -3.52 -0.52 15.62
C TYR A 135 -3.13 0.53 14.59
N LYS A 136 -1.86 0.92 14.59
CA LYS A 136 -1.33 1.82 13.55
C LYS A 136 -0.99 0.99 12.32
N VAL A 137 -1.69 1.28 11.23
CA VAL A 137 -1.52 0.60 9.94
C VAL A 137 -0.92 1.58 8.95
N SER A 138 0.22 1.22 8.38
CA SER A 138 0.96 2.05 7.43
C SER A 138 1.00 1.38 6.07
N GLY A 139 0.74 2.13 5.01
CA GLY A 139 0.68 1.64 3.64
C GLY A 139 1.28 2.61 2.63
N ARG A 140 1.38 2.17 1.38
CA ARG A 140 1.99 2.97 0.29
C ARG A 140 1.18 4.18 -0.14
N GLY A 141 -0.11 4.22 0.19
CA GLY A 141 -0.97 5.32 -0.22
C GLY A 141 -2.42 5.15 0.24
N GLU A 142 -3.22 6.19 0.02
CA GLU A 142 -4.63 6.22 0.42
C GLU A 142 -5.45 5.07 -0.18
N LEU A 143 -5.27 4.80 -1.48
CA LEU A 143 -5.98 3.72 -2.16
C LEU A 143 -5.64 2.34 -1.58
N HIS A 144 -4.38 2.11 -1.24
CA HIS A 144 -3.92 0.86 -0.65
C HIS A 144 -4.66 0.56 0.67
N LEU A 145 -4.69 1.53 1.58
CA LEU A 145 -5.40 1.39 2.85
C LEU A 145 -6.92 1.33 2.69
N SER A 146 -7.47 2.05 1.70
CA SER A 146 -8.91 2.00 1.39
C SER A 146 -9.35 0.62 0.89
N VAL A 147 -8.53 -0.05 0.08
CA VAL A 147 -8.80 -1.41 -0.38
C VAL A 147 -8.77 -2.39 0.79
N LEU A 148 -7.80 -2.26 1.70
CA LEU A 148 -7.75 -3.09 2.92
C LEU A 148 -9.01 -2.90 3.78
N ILE A 149 -9.43 -1.64 4.02
CA ILE A 149 -10.63 -1.31 4.78
C ILE A 149 -11.86 -1.96 4.14
N GLU A 150 -12.01 -1.81 2.82
CA GLU A 150 -13.17 -2.37 2.11
C GLU A 150 -13.18 -3.90 2.12
N ASN A 151 -12.03 -4.55 1.97
CA ASN A 151 -11.93 -6.00 2.07
C ASN A 151 -12.33 -6.48 3.47
N MET A 152 -11.83 -5.85 4.53
CA MET A 152 -12.20 -6.18 5.90
C MET A 152 -13.70 -5.96 6.15
N ARG A 153 -14.26 -4.86 5.65
CA ARG A 153 -15.70 -4.59 5.73
C ARG A 153 -16.51 -5.70 5.08
N ARG A 154 -16.14 -6.13 3.88
CA ARG A 154 -16.82 -7.24 3.15
C ARG A 154 -16.69 -8.58 3.87
N GLU A 155 -15.61 -8.80 4.58
CA GLU A 155 -15.42 -9.99 5.42
C GLU A 155 -16.27 -9.95 6.71
N GLY A 156 -16.92 -8.83 7.01
CA GLY A 156 -17.80 -8.64 8.18
C GLY A 156 -17.11 -8.08 9.41
N TYR A 157 -15.95 -7.43 9.24
CA TYR A 157 -15.30 -6.67 10.31
C TYR A 157 -15.93 -5.28 10.42
N GLU A 158 -16.15 -4.85 11.65
CA GLU A 158 -16.61 -3.52 11.99
C GLU A 158 -15.57 -2.83 12.87
N PHE A 159 -15.11 -1.68 12.45
CA PHE A 159 -14.06 -0.89 13.12
C PHE A 159 -14.14 0.57 12.68
N ALA A 160 -13.51 1.46 13.44
CA ALA A 160 -13.34 2.85 13.10
C ALA A 160 -11.92 3.09 12.57
N VAL A 161 -11.74 4.12 11.76
CA VAL A 161 -10.42 4.53 11.26
C VAL A 161 -10.17 6.00 11.57
N SER A 162 -8.93 6.35 11.87
CA SER A 162 -8.52 7.74 12.02
C SER A 162 -8.32 8.40 10.64
N LYS A 163 -8.13 9.71 10.65
CA LYS A 163 -7.64 10.42 9.46
C LYS A 163 -6.27 9.87 9.08
N ALA A 164 -6.03 9.76 7.77
CA ALA A 164 -4.72 9.37 7.25
C ALA A 164 -3.68 10.46 7.54
N GLU A 165 -2.51 10.05 8.00
CA GLU A 165 -1.36 10.90 8.29
C GLU A 165 -0.16 10.45 7.49
N VAL A 166 0.64 11.38 7.02
CA VAL A 166 1.86 11.10 6.28
C VAL A 166 3.00 10.75 7.23
N LEU A 167 3.77 9.74 6.87
CA LEU A 167 4.96 9.35 7.62
C LEU A 167 6.12 10.27 7.26
N TYR A 168 6.61 11.00 8.26
CA TYR A 168 7.74 11.89 8.13
C TYR A 168 9.04 11.18 8.53
N HIS A 169 10.11 11.48 7.82
CA HIS A 169 11.46 11.09 8.23
C HIS A 169 12.20 12.28 8.82
N THR A 170 13.29 12.03 9.49
CA THR A 170 14.19 13.05 10.00
C THR A 170 15.57 12.80 9.42
N ASP A 171 16.19 13.83 8.83
CA ASP A 171 17.56 13.71 8.33
C ASP A 171 18.57 13.69 9.49
N GLU A 172 19.84 13.45 9.16
CA GLU A 172 20.94 13.45 10.15
C GLU A 172 21.09 14.79 10.90
N LYS A 173 20.53 15.87 10.38
CA LYS A 173 20.57 17.23 10.96
C LYS A 173 19.32 17.57 11.76
N GLY A 174 18.41 16.62 11.97
CA GLY A 174 17.16 16.83 12.69
C GLY A 174 16.08 17.57 11.88
N LYS A 175 16.23 17.74 10.56
CA LYS A 175 15.21 18.37 9.72
C LYS A 175 14.16 17.36 9.33
N LYS A 176 12.90 17.80 9.36
CA LYS A 176 11.75 17.02 8.95
C LYS A 176 11.70 16.87 7.44
N LEU A 177 11.66 15.63 6.97
CA LEU A 177 11.49 15.25 5.57
C LEU A 177 10.09 14.68 5.36
N GLU A 178 9.49 14.99 4.21
CA GLU A 178 8.20 14.47 3.80
C GLU A 178 8.31 13.66 2.50
N PRO A 179 7.50 12.60 2.34
CA PRO A 179 7.50 11.83 1.11
C PRO A 179 6.91 12.63 -0.04
N MET A 180 7.59 12.58 -1.18
CA MET A 180 7.20 13.24 -2.42
C MET A 180 6.75 12.19 -3.44
N GLU A 181 5.74 12.53 -4.22
CA GLU A 181 5.24 11.71 -5.32
C GLU A 181 5.36 12.45 -6.64
N LEU A 182 5.73 11.71 -7.70
CA LEU A 182 5.56 12.14 -9.07
C LEU A 182 4.13 11.84 -9.48
N ALA A 183 3.37 12.89 -9.77
CA ALA A 183 2.01 12.79 -10.26
C ALA A 183 1.96 13.07 -11.76
N TYR A 184 1.51 12.09 -12.53
CA TYR A 184 1.21 12.20 -13.96
C TYR A 184 -0.29 12.40 -14.12
N VAL A 185 -0.66 13.57 -14.64
CA VAL A 185 -2.05 14.00 -14.71
C VAL A 185 -2.42 14.30 -16.16
N ASP A 186 -3.32 13.49 -16.71
CA ASP A 186 -3.85 13.68 -18.06
C ASP A 186 -5.23 14.31 -17.97
N VAL A 187 -5.40 15.50 -18.51
CA VAL A 187 -6.65 16.26 -18.44
C VAL A 187 -7.00 16.89 -19.79
N PRO A 188 -8.29 17.03 -20.12
CA PRO A 188 -8.70 17.85 -21.24
C PRO A 188 -8.15 19.27 -21.11
N ASP A 189 -7.78 19.89 -22.23
CA ASP A 189 -7.11 21.19 -22.27
C ASP A 189 -7.87 22.27 -21.51
N GLU A 190 -9.21 22.23 -21.52
CA GLU A 190 -10.08 23.19 -20.82
C GLU A 190 -9.93 23.18 -19.29
N PHE A 191 -9.50 22.05 -18.68
CA PHE A 191 -9.36 21.91 -17.22
C PHE A 191 -7.92 22.08 -16.73
N THR A 192 -6.94 22.23 -17.64
CA THR A 192 -5.51 22.28 -17.31
C THR A 192 -5.20 23.38 -16.29
N GLY A 193 -5.75 24.59 -16.48
CA GLY A 193 -5.51 25.70 -15.56
C GLY A 193 -6.01 25.43 -14.14
N ALA A 194 -7.24 24.94 -14.01
CA ALA A 194 -7.83 24.66 -12.71
C ALA A 194 -7.03 23.57 -11.92
N VAL A 195 -6.55 22.55 -12.64
CA VAL A 195 -5.74 21.48 -12.02
C VAL A 195 -4.37 22.00 -11.60
N ILE A 196 -3.71 22.81 -12.42
CA ILE A 196 -2.42 23.44 -12.08
C ILE A 196 -2.56 24.29 -10.82
N ASP A 197 -3.56 25.15 -10.75
CA ASP A 197 -3.79 26.03 -9.60
C ASP A 197 -4.01 25.21 -8.32
N LYS A 198 -4.84 24.18 -8.36
CA LYS A 198 -5.12 23.34 -7.20
C LYS A 198 -3.92 22.54 -6.73
N LEU A 199 -3.19 21.90 -7.64
CA LEU A 199 -1.99 21.15 -7.27
C LEU A 199 -0.89 22.05 -6.72
N SER A 200 -0.74 23.26 -7.27
CA SER A 200 0.21 24.27 -6.77
C SER A 200 -0.15 24.75 -5.36
N GLN A 201 -1.42 24.99 -5.07
CA GLN A 201 -1.90 25.33 -3.71
C GLN A 201 -1.59 24.20 -2.71
N ARG A 202 -1.58 22.94 -3.18
CA ARG A 202 -1.22 21.76 -2.41
C ARG A 202 0.29 21.46 -2.37
N LYS A 203 1.12 22.49 -2.70
CA LYS A 203 2.60 22.45 -2.69
C LYS A 203 3.21 21.55 -3.76
N GLY A 204 2.47 21.27 -4.84
CA GLY A 204 3.03 20.61 -6.02
C GLY A 204 3.84 21.56 -6.89
N ASP A 205 5.00 21.10 -7.33
CA ASP A 205 5.82 21.80 -8.33
C ASP A 205 5.57 21.19 -9.70
N LEU A 206 5.15 22.01 -10.65
CA LEU A 206 4.99 21.58 -12.04
C LEU A 206 6.39 21.37 -12.65
N LEU A 207 6.68 20.13 -13.06
CA LEU A 207 7.95 19.77 -13.69
C LEU A 207 7.89 19.88 -15.20
N ASN A 208 6.79 19.41 -15.80
CA ASN A 208 6.62 19.35 -17.24
C ASN A 208 5.14 19.46 -17.61
N MET A 209 4.90 19.98 -18.82
CA MET A 209 3.58 20.06 -19.42
C MET A 209 3.69 19.88 -20.92
N GLY A 210 2.87 19.01 -21.48
CA GLY A 210 2.87 18.76 -22.92
C GLY A 210 1.55 18.23 -23.44
N PRO A 211 1.19 18.58 -24.68
CA PRO A 211 -0.02 18.06 -25.31
C PRO A 211 0.12 16.57 -25.62
N ILE A 212 -0.97 15.83 -25.45
CA ILE A 212 -1.12 14.46 -25.89
C ILE A 212 -2.26 14.35 -26.90
N SER A 213 -2.40 13.20 -27.54
CA SER A 213 -3.46 13.03 -28.54
C SER A 213 -4.86 13.19 -27.97
N GLY A 214 -5.80 13.69 -28.77
CA GLY A 214 -7.21 13.78 -28.41
C GLY A 214 -7.64 15.02 -27.63
N GLY A 215 -6.87 16.13 -27.64
CA GLY A 215 -7.22 17.36 -26.93
C GLY A 215 -6.99 17.26 -25.42
N TYR A 216 -5.99 16.48 -25.03
CA TYR A 216 -5.54 16.32 -23.65
C TYR A 216 -4.15 16.90 -23.47
N THR A 217 -3.91 17.43 -22.29
CA THR A 217 -2.59 17.86 -21.83
C THR A 217 -2.12 16.94 -20.68
N ARG A 218 -0.88 16.49 -20.76
CA ARG A 218 -0.17 15.79 -19.67
C ARG A 218 0.57 16.79 -18.82
N LEU A 219 0.34 16.73 -17.53
CA LEU A 219 1.05 17.50 -16.50
C LEU A 219 1.86 16.53 -15.64
N GLU A 220 3.09 16.92 -15.32
CA GLU A 220 3.96 16.16 -14.42
C GLU A 220 4.27 17.04 -13.21
N PHE A 221 3.89 16.57 -12.03
CA PHE A 221 4.10 17.30 -10.78
C PHE A 221 4.97 16.50 -9.82
N ASN A 222 5.82 17.20 -9.08
CA ASN A 222 6.45 16.68 -7.87
C ASN A 222 5.72 17.27 -6.66
N ILE A 223 4.91 16.45 -5.98
CA ILE A 223 3.97 16.90 -4.96
C ILE A 223 4.16 16.10 -3.66
N PRO A 224 4.05 16.74 -2.47
CA PRO A 224 4.04 16.00 -1.21
C PRO A 224 2.85 15.03 -1.15
N SER A 225 3.07 13.79 -0.67
CA SER A 225 2.00 12.79 -0.54
C SER A 225 0.79 13.31 0.23
N ARG A 226 1.01 14.16 1.27
CA ARG A 226 -0.08 14.82 2.01
C ARG A 226 -0.93 15.75 1.14
N GLY A 227 -0.38 16.30 0.06
CA GLY A 227 -1.11 17.14 -0.88
C GLY A 227 -2.11 16.36 -1.75
N LEU A 228 -1.90 15.05 -1.88
CA LEU A 228 -2.77 14.17 -2.66
C LEU A 228 -3.90 13.56 -1.83
N ILE A 229 -3.77 13.56 -0.50
CA ILE A 229 -4.82 13.03 0.39
C ILE A 229 -6.13 13.81 0.16
N GLY A 230 -7.18 13.06 -0.18
CA GLY A 230 -8.51 13.59 -0.46
C GLY A 230 -8.64 14.36 -1.79
N TYR A 231 -7.56 14.58 -2.55
CA TYR A 231 -7.59 15.34 -3.80
C TYR A 231 -8.35 14.62 -4.92
N ARG A 232 -8.34 13.29 -4.94
CA ARG A 232 -8.94 12.50 -6.03
C ARG A 232 -10.42 12.82 -6.26
N GLY A 233 -11.18 13.05 -5.21
CA GLY A 233 -12.60 13.42 -5.31
C GLY A 233 -12.80 14.81 -5.94
N GLU A 234 -12.02 15.80 -5.52
CA GLU A 234 -12.03 17.14 -6.09
C GLU A 234 -11.59 17.11 -7.55
N PHE A 235 -10.52 16.38 -7.86
CA PHE A 235 -10.00 16.23 -9.22
C PHE A 235 -11.05 15.68 -10.20
N LEU A 236 -11.78 14.64 -9.79
CA LEU A 236 -12.85 14.09 -10.62
C LEU A 236 -14.00 15.09 -10.82
N THR A 237 -14.32 15.89 -9.81
CA THR A 237 -15.32 16.93 -9.92
C THR A 237 -14.87 18.04 -10.87
N ASP A 238 -13.65 18.54 -10.72
CA ASP A 238 -13.09 19.62 -11.53
C ASP A 238 -12.95 19.26 -13.01
N THR A 239 -12.60 17.98 -13.26
CA THR A 239 -12.43 17.46 -14.63
C THR A 239 -13.69 16.81 -15.20
N LYS A 240 -14.83 16.92 -14.50
CA LYS A 240 -16.10 16.27 -14.87
C LYS A 240 -15.95 14.76 -15.15
N GLY A 241 -15.03 14.09 -14.40
CA GLY A 241 -14.74 12.68 -14.56
C GLY A 241 -13.79 12.30 -15.71
N ASN A 242 -13.32 13.27 -16.52
CA ASN A 242 -12.49 13.00 -17.70
C ASN A 242 -10.97 13.03 -17.41
N GLY A 243 -10.55 13.41 -16.21
CA GLY A 243 -9.15 13.43 -15.84
C GLY A 243 -8.63 12.07 -15.36
N ILE A 244 -7.36 11.79 -15.63
CA ILE A 244 -6.63 10.62 -15.13
C ILE A 244 -5.45 11.12 -14.30
N ILE A 245 -5.31 10.60 -13.08
CA ILE A 245 -4.18 10.90 -12.20
C ILE A 245 -3.52 9.60 -11.75
N ASN A 246 -2.21 9.50 -12.00
CA ASN A 246 -1.37 8.40 -11.54
C ASN A 246 -0.23 8.96 -10.72
N THR A 247 0.08 8.34 -9.60
CA THR A 247 1.15 8.79 -8.71
C THR A 247 2.12 7.67 -8.41
N ILE A 248 3.40 8.02 -8.29
CA ILE A 248 4.47 7.10 -7.96
C ILE A 248 5.33 7.79 -6.89
N PHE A 249 5.66 7.06 -5.82
CA PHE A 249 6.62 7.55 -4.83
C PHE A 249 7.96 7.89 -5.51
N ASN A 250 8.47 9.06 -5.22
CA ASN A 250 9.75 9.53 -5.76
C ASN A 250 10.87 9.42 -4.70
N ASP A 251 10.89 10.33 -3.74
CA ASP A 251 11.87 10.38 -2.66
C ASP A 251 11.34 11.13 -1.44
N TYR A 252 12.21 11.42 -0.48
CA TYR A 252 11.93 12.28 0.66
C TYR A 252 12.59 13.65 0.47
N ALA A 253 11.82 14.71 0.59
CA ALA A 253 12.29 16.10 0.48
C ALA A 253 11.99 16.90 1.76
N PRO A 254 12.68 18.03 1.97
CA PRO A 254 12.40 18.91 3.10
C PRO A 254 10.94 19.37 3.11
N TYR A 255 10.35 19.43 4.31
CA TYR A 255 8.97 19.85 4.51
C TYR A 255 8.66 21.22 3.90
N LYS A 256 7.68 21.30 2.99
CA LYS A 256 7.30 22.49 2.21
C LYS A 256 6.35 23.46 2.94
N GLY A 257 6.20 23.32 4.25
CA GLY A 257 5.25 24.15 5.01
C GLY A 257 3.81 23.67 4.92
N ASP A 258 2.90 24.34 5.62
CA ASP A 258 1.50 23.91 5.74
C ASP A 258 0.72 24.07 4.42
N ILE A 259 -0.17 23.13 4.17
CA ILE A 259 -1.16 23.21 3.11
C ILE A 259 -2.44 23.77 3.73
N GLN A 260 -2.94 24.85 3.17
CA GLN A 260 -4.22 25.41 3.59
C GLN A 260 -5.35 24.56 2.98
N TYR A 261 -5.93 23.69 3.80
CA TYR A 261 -7.18 23.02 3.43
C TYR A 261 -8.35 23.95 3.75
N LEU A 262 -9.32 24.03 2.84
CA LEU A 262 -10.63 24.61 3.16
C LEU A 262 -11.28 23.75 4.24
N SER A 263 -11.15 24.17 5.49
CA SER A 263 -11.87 23.55 6.60
C SER A 263 -13.35 23.89 6.48
N LEU A 264 -14.22 22.94 6.85
CA LEU A 264 -15.67 23.18 6.93
C LEU A 264 -16.04 24.38 7.83
N ILE A 265 -15.17 24.76 8.77
CA ILE A 265 -15.37 25.96 9.60
C ILE A 265 -15.16 27.28 8.84
N HIS A 266 -14.56 27.24 7.62
CA HIS A 266 -14.41 28.38 6.74
C HIS A 266 -15.51 28.47 5.66
N ILE A 267 -16.43 27.51 5.62
CA ILE A 267 -17.66 27.65 4.88
C ILE A 267 -18.51 28.62 5.69
N SER A 268 -18.45 29.91 5.31
CA SER A 268 -19.35 30.91 5.88
C SER A 268 -20.77 30.41 5.64
N GLU A 269 -21.52 30.19 6.75
CA GLU A 269 -22.95 30.03 6.64
C GLU A 269 -23.49 31.21 5.83
N PRO A 270 -24.37 30.98 4.86
CA PRO A 270 -25.05 32.07 4.20
C PRO A 270 -25.83 32.80 5.30
N THR A 271 -25.35 33.95 5.70
CA THR A 271 -26.06 34.85 6.61
C THR A 271 -27.36 35.23 5.93
N ARG A 272 -28.36 34.46 6.21
CA ARG A 272 -29.74 34.76 5.82
C ARG A 272 -30.18 35.93 6.68
N HIS A 273 -29.92 37.15 6.19
CA HIS A 273 -30.58 38.31 6.71
C HIS A 273 -32.07 38.17 6.39
N LEU A 274 -32.81 37.57 7.27
CA LEU A 274 -34.26 37.73 7.33
C LEU A 274 -34.51 39.17 7.75
N ARG A 275 -34.64 40.07 6.77
CA ARG A 275 -35.39 41.29 6.98
C ARG A 275 -36.85 40.90 7.05
N ILE A 276 -37.38 40.86 8.25
CA ILE A 276 -38.80 40.89 8.51
C ILE A 276 -39.18 42.40 8.49
N SER A 277 -39.87 42.82 7.46
CA SER A 277 -40.63 44.05 7.44
C SER A 277 -42.07 43.74 7.80
#